data_479099bab1bfcace18096920f8c64dc6
#
_entry.id   479099bab1bfcace18096920f8c64dc6
#
_cell.length_a   1.000
_cell.length_b   1.000
_cell.length_c   1.000
_cell.angle_alpha   90.00
_cell.angle_beta   90.00
_cell.angle_gamma   90.00
#
_symmetry.space_group_name_H-M   'P 1'
#
loop_
_entity.id
_entity.type
_entity.pdbx_description
1 polymer ?
#
loop_
_entity_poly.entity_id
_entity_poly.type
_entity_poly.pdbx_seq_one_letter_code
_entity_poly.pdbx_strand_id
1 'polypeptide(L)'
;MPGTCGSGYNSLRFDDEVTRYSLYRNFFEPYGREWQGGNSRWDLIDLVRSAYALRPEGINWPQDEGRVSLKLESLTAANGIAHTQAHDALSDVRATIALARLVRDKQPKLYDFLYRQRSKARVLEQIHLLQPLLHVSGRYSAARHYISVVLPLAWHPKNRNALIVCDLQLDPQVLLHLDAQTLRERLYTRREQLTADQLPVPLKLLHVNRCPVLAPLSVLRDSDKQRLQLDLALCQEHATVLRDSQGQWQSKLSTIYAEEDFAPQQDPEQQLYAGFLGDRDRRLCERVRKAEPEDLARPIWPFDDERLPELLFRYRARNFSQTLTVVEAERWQLFCKQRLTDAQYGAPNTLDAFTQALQQAFAVAGPDQQVLLGQWQGYAEQLARRLGC
;
A
#
# COMPACT_ATOMS: atom_id res chain seq x y z
N MET A 1 -6.72 21.17 4.79
CA MET A 1 -7.63 21.75 5.81
C MET A 1 -7.56 20.89 7.04
N PRO A 2 -7.49 21.43 8.27
CA PRO A 2 -7.57 20.65 9.51
C PRO A 2 -8.89 19.90 9.64
N GLY A 3 -8.85 18.73 10.29
CA GLY A 3 -10.03 17.90 10.56
C GLY A 3 -10.63 17.18 9.34
N THR A 4 -9.89 17.08 8.23
CA THR A 4 -10.37 16.39 7.04
C THR A 4 -10.00 14.90 7.05
N CYS A 5 -10.81 14.09 6.34
CA CYS A 5 -10.50 12.69 6.08
C CYS A 5 -10.25 12.49 4.58
N GLY A 6 -9.02 12.14 4.21
CA GLY A 6 -8.69 11.70 2.87
C GLY A 6 -9.21 10.30 2.63
N SER A 7 -10.06 10.10 1.62
CA SER A 7 -10.69 8.82 1.36
C SER A 7 -10.64 8.48 -0.13
N GLY A 8 -10.46 7.20 -0.43
CA GLY A 8 -10.43 6.70 -1.80
C GLY A 8 -10.69 5.20 -1.84
N TYR A 9 -10.65 4.61 -3.02
CA TYR A 9 -10.79 3.17 -3.22
C TYR A 9 -9.42 2.55 -3.53
N ASN A 10 -8.89 1.72 -2.65
CA ASN A 10 -7.53 1.19 -2.67
C ASN A 10 -6.44 2.28 -2.54
N SER A 11 -6.79 3.42 -1.96
CA SER A 11 -5.97 4.62 -1.92
C SER A 11 -4.73 4.51 -1.03
N LEU A 12 -4.79 3.73 0.07
CA LEU A 12 -3.64 3.54 0.97
C LEU A 12 -2.44 2.86 0.31
N ARG A 13 -2.67 2.11 -0.77
CA ARG A 13 -1.61 1.37 -1.47
C ARG A 13 -1.12 2.05 -2.74
N PHE A 14 -1.88 2.98 -3.28
CA PHE A 14 -1.57 3.65 -4.54
C PHE A 14 -1.53 5.18 -4.37
N ASP A 15 -2.67 5.82 -4.15
CA ASP A 15 -2.77 7.29 -4.14
C ASP A 15 -1.92 7.93 -3.03
N ASP A 16 -1.88 7.31 -1.85
CA ASP A 16 -1.06 7.78 -0.74
C ASP A 16 0.43 7.69 -1.05
N GLU A 17 0.89 6.59 -1.65
CA GLU A 17 2.28 6.41 -2.03
C GLU A 17 2.69 7.42 -3.11
N VAL A 18 1.89 7.55 -4.17
CA VAL A 18 2.13 8.55 -5.24
C VAL A 18 2.18 9.95 -4.65
N THR A 19 1.24 10.29 -3.76
CA THR A 19 1.18 11.62 -3.13
C THR A 19 2.39 11.86 -2.23
N ARG A 20 2.78 10.90 -1.39
CA ARG A 20 3.96 11.01 -0.51
C ARG A 20 5.23 11.26 -1.30
N TYR A 21 5.48 10.47 -2.34
CA TYR A 21 6.66 10.63 -3.19
C TYR A 21 6.62 11.95 -3.96
N SER A 22 5.45 12.39 -4.42
CA SER A 22 5.30 13.70 -5.07
C SER A 22 5.59 14.84 -4.12
N LEU A 23 5.07 14.79 -2.90
CA LEU A 23 5.35 15.79 -1.86
C LEU A 23 6.83 15.81 -1.49
N TYR A 24 7.42 14.64 -1.23
CA TYR A 24 8.83 14.48 -0.87
C TYR A 24 9.78 15.06 -1.92
N ARG A 25 9.60 14.70 -3.18
CA ARG A 25 10.43 15.20 -4.30
C ARG A 25 10.29 16.70 -4.55
N ASN A 26 9.26 17.33 -4.00
CA ASN A 26 8.99 18.77 -4.11
C ASN A 26 9.16 19.49 -2.76
N PHE A 27 9.92 18.92 -1.83
CA PHE A 27 10.26 19.51 -0.54
C PHE A 27 9.08 19.78 0.40
N PHE A 28 7.93 19.15 0.15
CA PHE A 28 6.80 19.16 1.09
C PHE A 28 6.94 18.05 2.13
N GLU A 29 6.34 18.27 3.28
CA GLU A 29 6.23 17.22 4.29
C GLU A 29 5.30 16.11 3.78
N PRO A 30 5.79 14.86 3.59
CA PRO A 30 5.05 13.84 2.84
C PRO A 30 3.87 13.23 3.59
N TYR A 31 3.88 13.29 4.93
CA TYR A 31 2.92 12.57 5.77
C TYR A 31 1.90 13.50 6.45
N GLY A 32 2.16 14.80 6.55
CA GLY A 32 1.39 15.73 7.36
C GLY A 32 -0.10 15.80 6.99
N ARG A 33 -0.42 15.68 5.71
CA ARG A 33 -1.81 15.63 5.24
C ARG A 33 -2.63 14.49 5.85
N GLU A 34 -1.98 13.44 6.34
CA GLU A 34 -2.61 12.21 6.81
C GLU A 34 -3.00 12.25 8.28
N TRP A 35 -2.40 13.15 9.05
CA TRP A 35 -2.58 13.18 10.51
C TRP A 35 -2.52 14.55 11.17
N GLN A 36 -1.82 15.53 10.57
CA GLN A 36 -1.69 16.88 11.17
C GLN A 36 -3.04 17.59 11.26
N GLY A 37 -3.24 18.36 12.33
CA GLY A 37 -4.44 19.15 12.51
C GLY A 37 -5.73 18.33 12.65
N GLY A 38 -5.64 17.08 13.11
CA GLY A 38 -6.78 16.18 13.22
C GLY A 38 -7.22 15.52 11.92
N ASN A 39 -6.38 15.56 10.90
CA ASN A 39 -6.61 14.85 9.64
C ASN A 39 -6.55 13.33 9.83
N SER A 40 -7.14 12.62 8.91
CA SER A 40 -7.15 11.16 8.88
C SER A 40 -7.22 10.64 7.45
N ARG A 41 -7.05 9.33 7.30
CA ARG A 41 -7.22 8.60 6.04
C ARG A 41 -8.23 7.48 6.24
N TRP A 42 -8.87 7.07 5.15
CA TRP A 42 -9.73 5.90 5.17
C TRP A 42 -9.85 5.27 3.79
N ASP A 43 -9.52 3.99 3.69
CA ASP A 43 -9.62 3.26 2.43
C ASP A 43 -10.95 2.50 2.35
N LEU A 44 -11.75 2.84 1.36
CA LEU A 44 -13.09 2.27 1.19
C LEU A 44 -13.07 0.83 0.66
N ILE A 45 -11.95 0.34 0.12
CA ILE A 45 -11.86 -1.07 -0.26
C ILE A 45 -11.92 -1.98 0.97
N ASP A 46 -11.37 -1.54 2.12
CA ASP A 46 -11.45 -2.33 3.35
C ASP A 46 -12.82 -2.22 4.03
N LEU A 47 -13.56 -1.11 3.84
CA LEU A 47 -14.99 -1.02 4.17
C LEU A 47 -15.79 -2.07 3.38
N VAL A 48 -15.57 -2.13 2.06
CA VAL A 48 -16.28 -3.08 1.17
C VAL A 48 -15.93 -4.53 1.50
N ARG A 49 -14.64 -4.84 1.72
CA ARG A 49 -14.20 -6.17 2.21
C ARG A 49 -14.91 -6.56 3.51
N SER A 50 -15.04 -5.60 4.41
CA SER A 50 -15.69 -5.84 5.72
C SER A 50 -17.20 -6.04 5.57
N ALA A 51 -17.86 -5.29 4.69
CA ALA A 51 -19.26 -5.48 4.39
C ALA A 51 -19.50 -6.87 3.79
N TYR A 52 -18.71 -7.27 2.80
CA TYR A 52 -18.77 -8.61 2.22
C TYR A 52 -18.52 -9.71 3.26
N ALA A 53 -17.49 -9.55 4.10
CA ALA A 53 -17.13 -10.55 5.09
C ALA A 53 -18.16 -10.66 6.22
N LEU A 54 -18.65 -9.56 6.77
CA LEU A 54 -19.38 -9.53 8.03
C LEU A 54 -20.88 -9.20 7.89
N ARG A 55 -21.25 -8.41 6.89
CA ARG A 55 -22.62 -7.87 6.71
C ARG A 55 -22.95 -7.75 5.21
N PRO A 56 -23.04 -8.88 4.47
CA PRO A 56 -23.20 -8.83 3.01
C PRO A 56 -24.61 -8.44 2.56
N GLU A 57 -25.58 -8.40 3.46
CA GLU A 57 -26.99 -8.23 3.14
C GLU A 57 -27.27 -6.83 2.55
N GLY A 58 -28.12 -6.78 1.51
CA GLY A 58 -28.58 -5.54 0.87
C GLY A 58 -27.58 -4.93 -0.13
N ILE A 59 -26.50 -5.63 -0.43
CA ILE A 59 -25.51 -5.28 -1.45
C ILE A 59 -25.37 -6.43 -2.44
N ASN A 60 -25.38 -6.14 -3.73
CA ASN A 60 -25.17 -7.13 -4.77
C ASN A 60 -23.66 -7.33 -4.98
N TRP A 61 -23.21 -8.57 -4.83
CA TRP A 61 -21.82 -8.95 -4.93
C TRP A 61 -21.52 -9.61 -6.27
N PRO A 62 -20.85 -8.92 -7.21
CA PRO A 62 -20.52 -9.49 -8.51
C PRO A 62 -19.54 -10.65 -8.37
N GLN A 63 -19.66 -11.63 -9.27
CA GLN A 63 -18.76 -12.77 -9.37
C GLN A 63 -17.94 -12.68 -10.65
N ASP A 64 -16.67 -13.05 -10.54
CA ASP A 64 -15.72 -13.14 -11.63
C ASP A 64 -15.01 -14.50 -11.48
N GLU A 65 -15.15 -15.39 -12.45
CA GLU A 65 -14.62 -16.77 -12.40
C GLU A 65 -14.97 -17.53 -11.09
N GLY A 66 -16.21 -17.39 -10.61
CA GLY A 66 -16.69 -18.04 -9.39
C GLY A 66 -16.18 -17.43 -8.09
N ARG A 67 -15.54 -16.28 -8.14
CA ARG A 67 -15.04 -15.53 -6.97
C ARG A 67 -15.67 -14.15 -6.94
N VAL A 68 -15.89 -13.62 -5.73
CA VAL A 68 -16.37 -12.24 -5.60
C VAL A 68 -15.35 -11.25 -6.18
N SER A 69 -15.84 -10.36 -7.04
CA SER A 69 -15.05 -9.24 -7.56
C SER A 69 -15.33 -7.99 -6.72
N LEU A 70 -14.27 -7.43 -6.15
CA LEU A 70 -14.34 -6.16 -5.42
C LEU A 70 -13.75 -5.00 -6.24
N LYS A 71 -13.70 -5.15 -7.57
CA LYS A 71 -13.36 -4.06 -8.47
C LYS A 71 -14.48 -3.00 -8.44
N LEU A 72 -14.09 -1.72 -8.45
CA LEU A 72 -15.05 -0.61 -8.34
C LEU A 72 -16.10 -0.67 -9.45
N GLU A 73 -15.66 -0.86 -10.69
CA GLU A 73 -16.51 -0.96 -11.87
C GLU A 73 -17.50 -2.14 -11.78
N SER A 74 -17.08 -3.31 -11.30
CA SER A 74 -17.95 -4.48 -11.14
C SER A 74 -18.99 -4.25 -10.05
N LEU A 75 -18.59 -3.69 -8.92
CA LEU A 75 -19.50 -3.40 -7.80
C LEU A 75 -20.52 -2.32 -8.14
N THR A 76 -20.13 -1.26 -8.84
CA THR A 76 -21.04 -0.21 -9.26
C THR A 76 -22.06 -0.73 -10.25
N ALA A 77 -21.64 -1.50 -11.25
CA ALA A 77 -22.53 -2.13 -12.22
C ALA A 77 -23.55 -3.07 -11.55
N ALA A 78 -23.10 -3.95 -10.65
CA ALA A 78 -23.96 -4.89 -9.93
C ALA A 78 -25.02 -4.22 -9.02
N ASN A 79 -24.73 -2.98 -8.57
CA ASN A 79 -25.61 -2.22 -7.67
C ASN A 79 -26.33 -1.05 -8.33
N GLY A 80 -26.31 -0.96 -9.67
CA GLY A 80 -27.01 0.09 -10.42
C GLY A 80 -26.46 1.50 -10.18
N ILE A 81 -25.18 1.61 -9.82
CA ILE A 81 -24.49 2.88 -9.63
C ILE A 81 -23.89 3.32 -10.97
N ALA A 82 -24.21 4.54 -11.42
CA ALA A 82 -23.69 5.08 -12.67
C ALA A 82 -22.17 5.23 -12.61
N HIS A 83 -21.47 4.55 -13.51
CA HIS A 83 -20.00 4.57 -13.65
C HIS A 83 -19.65 4.41 -15.13
N THR A 84 -20.06 5.40 -15.94
CA THR A 84 -20.05 5.31 -17.41
C THR A 84 -18.68 5.47 -18.06
N GLN A 85 -17.73 6.04 -17.34
CA GLN A 85 -16.36 6.29 -17.80
C GLN A 85 -15.38 5.77 -16.74
N ALA A 86 -15.27 4.43 -16.64
CA ALA A 86 -14.24 3.82 -15.79
C ALA A 86 -12.86 4.32 -16.24
N HIS A 87 -11.98 4.58 -15.24
CA HIS A 87 -10.66 5.19 -15.39
C HIS A 87 -10.64 6.72 -15.68
N ASP A 88 -11.80 7.38 -15.77
CA ASP A 88 -11.86 8.83 -15.60
C ASP A 88 -11.86 9.18 -14.10
N ALA A 89 -10.92 10.00 -13.67
CA ALA A 89 -10.70 10.29 -12.25
C ALA A 89 -11.94 10.83 -11.53
N LEU A 90 -12.74 11.71 -12.18
CA LEU A 90 -13.94 12.25 -11.59
C LEU A 90 -15.06 11.22 -11.53
N SER A 91 -15.17 10.36 -12.54
CA SER A 91 -16.13 9.24 -12.58
C SER A 91 -15.82 8.25 -11.45
N ASP A 92 -14.56 7.88 -11.26
CA ASP A 92 -14.11 6.97 -10.19
C ASP A 92 -14.38 7.55 -8.80
N VAL A 93 -14.15 8.85 -8.59
CA VAL A 93 -14.48 9.52 -7.33
C VAL A 93 -15.98 9.50 -7.04
N ARG A 94 -16.82 9.81 -8.03
CA ARG A 94 -18.29 9.78 -7.87
C ARG A 94 -18.79 8.36 -7.57
N ALA A 95 -18.28 7.36 -8.27
CA ALA A 95 -18.56 5.95 -8.06
C ALA A 95 -18.17 5.50 -6.65
N THR A 96 -16.97 5.89 -6.19
CA THR A 96 -16.46 5.63 -4.84
C THR A 96 -17.37 6.22 -3.76
N ILE A 97 -17.82 7.47 -3.92
CA ILE A 97 -18.77 8.13 -3.00
C ILE A 97 -20.10 7.40 -2.98
N ALA A 98 -20.64 7.04 -4.14
CA ALA A 98 -21.92 6.35 -4.24
C ALA A 98 -21.86 4.95 -3.59
N LEU A 99 -20.77 4.21 -3.79
CA LEU A 99 -20.55 2.92 -3.14
C LEU A 99 -20.44 3.06 -1.61
N ALA A 100 -19.73 4.08 -1.13
CA ALA A 100 -19.65 4.36 0.31
C ALA A 100 -21.02 4.68 0.91
N ARG A 101 -21.85 5.44 0.20
CA ARG A 101 -23.24 5.73 0.60
C ARG A 101 -24.08 4.45 0.63
N LEU A 102 -23.99 3.59 -0.39
CA LEU A 102 -24.65 2.30 -0.42
C LEU A 102 -24.34 1.48 0.83
N VAL A 103 -23.05 1.32 1.17
CA VAL A 103 -22.66 0.56 2.37
C VAL A 103 -23.18 1.25 3.64
N ARG A 104 -23.11 2.56 3.74
CA ARG A 104 -23.63 3.30 4.90
C ARG A 104 -25.14 3.11 5.06
N ASP A 105 -25.89 3.17 3.98
CA ASP A 105 -27.35 3.09 4.01
C ASP A 105 -27.85 1.66 4.30
N LYS A 106 -27.12 0.64 3.81
CA LYS A 106 -27.45 -0.78 4.04
C LYS A 106 -26.89 -1.31 5.37
N GLN A 107 -25.71 -0.85 5.78
CA GLN A 107 -24.98 -1.36 6.96
C GLN A 107 -24.44 -0.20 7.84
N PRO A 108 -25.33 0.68 8.38
CA PRO A 108 -24.92 1.91 9.05
C PRO A 108 -24.04 1.66 10.29
N LYS A 109 -24.34 0.62 11.07
CA LYS A 109 -23.54 0.27 12.27
C LYS A 109 -22.12 -0.17 11.90
N LEU A 110 -21.96 -0.96 10.83
CA LEU A 110 -20.65 -1.38 10.34
C LEU A 110 -19.87 -0.17 9.80
N TYR A 111 -20.53 0.68 9.01
CA TYR A 111 -19.95 1.90 8.47
C TYR A 111 -19.39 2.80 9.58
N ASP A 112 -20.20 3.13 10.58
CA ASP A 112 -19.81 3.98 11.70
C ASP A 112 -18.67 3.38 12.52
N PHE A 113 -18.73 2.08 12.78
CA PHE A 113 -17.68 1.36 13.51
C PHE A 113 -16.34 1.49 12.77
N LEU A 114 -16.28 1.17 11.49
CA LEU A 114 -15.06 1.23 10.69
C LEU A 114 -14.57 2.67 10.47
N TYR A 115 -15.50 3.62 10.29
CA TYR A 115 -15.13 5.02 10.18
C TYR A 115 -14.43 5.54 11.44
N ARG A 116 -14.87 5.13 12.62
CA ARG A 116 -14.21 5.46 13.89
C ARG A 116 -12.84 4.80 14.01
N GLN A 117 -12.67 3.59 13.51
CA GLN A 117 -11.40 2.85 13.50
C GLN A 117 -10.32 3.43 12.56
N ARG A 118 -10.61 4.43 11.73
CA ARG A 118 -9.57 5.11 10.97
C ARG A 118 -8.53 5.83 11.86
N SER A 119 -8.86 6.05 13.13
CA SER A 119 -7.95 6.59 14.14
C SER A 119 -7.05 5.50 14.71
N LYS A 120 -5.72 5.71 14.66
CA LYS A 120 -4.74 4.81 15.28
C LYS A 120 -5.04 4.55 16.77
N ALA A 121 -5.48 5.56 17.52
CA ALA A 121 -5.82 5.42 18.94
C ALA A 121 -6.95 4.39 19.11
N ARG A 122 -8.01 4.46 18.29
CA ARG A 122 -9.11 3.51 18.32
C ARG A 122 -8.72 2.08 17.93
N VAL A 123 -7.78 1.94 17.02
CA VAL A 123 -7.19 0.63 16.66
C VAL A 123 -6.45 0.04 17.86
N LEU A 124 -5.63 0.86 18.54
CA LEU A 124 -4.84 0.43 19.69
C LEU A 124 -5.70 -0.02 20.87
N GLU A 125 -6.85 0.63 21.11
CA GLU A 125 -7.82 0.26 22.18
C GLU A 125 -8.35 -1.18 22.02
N GLN A 126 -8.33 -1.74 20.81
CA GLN A 126 -8.81 -3.09 20.55
C GLN A 126 -7.75 -4.17 20.65
N ILE A 127 -6.46 -3.78 20.67
CA ILE A 127 -5.36 -4.72 20.64
C ILE A 127 -4.95 -5.10 22.05
N HIS A 128 -5.19 -6.35 22.38
CA HIS A 128 -4.65 -6.97 23.59
C HIS A 128 -3.81 -8.17 23.17
N LEU A 129 -2.55 -8.23 23.61
CA LEU A 129 -1.67 -9.36 23.30
C LEU A 129 -2.28 -10.66 23.79
N LEU A 130 -2.14 -11.70 22.99
CA LEU A 130 -2.65 -13.06 23.26
C LEU A 130 -4.19 -13.16 23.40
N GLN A 131 -4.93 -12.14 22.93
CA GLN A 131 -6.39 -12.20 22.82
C GLN A 131 -6.81 -12.24 21.34
N PRO A 132 -7.58 -13.26 20.91
CA PRO A 132 -8.00 -13.39 19.52
C PRO A 132 -8.90 -12.23 19.06
N LEU A 133 -8.65 -11.79 17.81
CA LEU A 133 -9.42 -10.75 17.11
C LEU A 133 -9.77 -11.21 15.71
N LEU A 134 -10.85 -10.70 15.15
CA LEU A 134 -11.10 -10.74 13.72
C LEU A 134 -10.24 -9.71 13.01
N HIS A 135 -9.68 -10.09 11.87
CA HIS A 135 -8.96 -9.18 10.99
C HIS A 135 -9.44 -9.34 9.55
N VAL A 136 -9.96 -8.26 8.96
CA VAL A 136 -10.29 -8.20 7.53
C VAL A 136 -9.15 -7.54 6.77
N SER A 137 -8.70 -8.19 5.70
CA SER A 137 -7.56 -7.71 4.93
C SER A 137 -7.54 -8.30 3.53
N GLY A 138 -7.15 -7.51 2.53
CA GLY A 138 -6.87 -7.99 1.18
C GLY A 138 -5.67 -8.95 1.07
N ARG A 139 -4.99 -9.26 2.17
CA ARG A 139 -3.97 -10.32 2.22
C ARG A 139 -4.56 -11.72 2.37
N TYR A 140 -5.79 -11.82 2.84
CA TYR A 140 -6.55 -13.07 2.82
C TYR A 140 -7.24 -13.22 1.47
N SER A 141 -7.33 -14.45 0.97
CA SER A 141 -7.94 -14.73 -0.34
C SER A 141 -9.46 -14.46 -0.34
N ALA A 142 -10.03 -14.29 -1.52
CA ALA A 142 -11.48 -14.21 -1.71
C ALA A 142 -12.19 -15.49 -1.21
N ALA A 143 -11.55 -16.66 -1.36
CA ALA A 143 -12.07 -17.93 -0.84
C ALA A 143 -12.21 -17.95 0.69
N ARG A 144 -11.42 -17.14 1.40
CA ARG A 144 -11.52 -16.91 2.85
C ARG A 144 -12.32 -15.65 3.18
N HIS A 145 -13.11 -15.14 2.25
CA HIS A 145 -13.91 -13.91 2.41
C HIS A 145 -13.10 -12.70 2.94
N TYR A 146 -11.78 -12.65 2.66
CA TYR A 146 -10.86 -11.59 3.14
C TYR A 146 -10.75 -11.47 4.66
N ILE A 147 -11.13 -12.49 5.45
CA ILE A 147 -11.17 -12.43 6.92
C ILE A 147 -10.42 -13.61 7.54
N SER A 148 -9.85 -13.38 8.71
CA SER A 148 -9.33 -14.43 9.58
C SER A 148 -9.48 -14.06 11.05
N VAL A 149 -9.37 -15.08 11.92
CA VAL A 149 -9.13 -14.91 13.35
C VAL A 149 -7.63 -14.82 13.56
N VAL A 150 -7.15 -13.76 14.18
CA VAL A 150 -5.73 -13.54 14.44
C VAL A 150 -5.45 -13.41 15.93
N LEU A 151 -4.29 -13.87 16.35
CA LEU A 151 -3.75 -13.68 17.70
C LEU A 151 -2.62 -12.66 17.67
N PRO A 152 -2.76 -11.48 18.30
CA PRO A 152 -1.67 -10.56 18.52
C PRO A 152 -0.58 -11.21 19.41
N LEU A 153 0.63 -11.35 18.88
CA LEU A 153 1.73 -12.02 19.58
C LEU A 153 2.68 -11.03 20.27
N ALA A 154 3.17 -10.06 19.51
CA ALA A 154 4.14 -9.08 19.98
C ALA A 154 4.17 -7.85 19.08
N TRP A 155 4.66 -6.73 19.59
CA TRP A 155 5.04 -5.60 18.77
C TRP A 155 6.35 -5.86 18.03
N HIS A 156 6.43 -5.34 16.81
CA HIS A 156 7.64 -5.46 16.01
C HIS A 156 8.83 -4.76 16.69
N PRO A 157 10.03 -5.39 16.73
CA PRO A 157 11.15 -4.88 17.52
C PRO A 157 11.65 -3.48 17.06
N LYS A 158 11.55 -3.15 15.79
CA LYS A 158 12.01 -1.87 15.24
C LYS A 158 10.87 -0.92 14.83
N ASN A 159 9.74 -1.44 14.35
CA ASN A 159 8.64 -0.63 13.83
C ASN A 159 7.49 -0.53 14.84
N ARG A 160 7.42 0.58 15.57
CA ARG A 160 6.39 0.85 16.59
C ARG A 160 4.94 0.89 16.05
N ASN A 161 4.76 0.87 14.73
CA ASN A 161 3.45 0.82 14.09
C ASN A 161 3.08 -0.57 13.59
N ALA A 162 3.94 -1.55 13.75
CA ALA A 162 3.70 -2.92 13.30
C ALA A 162 3.48 -3.87 14.49
N LEU A 163 2.42 -4.64 14.40
CA LEU A 163 2.04 -5.71 15.33
C LEU A 163 2.22 -7.04 14.62
N ILE A 164 2.93 -7.97 15.23
CA ILE A 164 3.08 -9.34 14.75
C ILE A 164 1.84 -10.12 15.21
N VAL A 165 1.10 -10.69 14.26
CA VAL A 165 -0.07 -11.51 14.54
C VAL A 165 0.07 -12.90 13.93
N CYS A 166 -0.51 -13.89 14.59
CA CYS A 166 -0.65 -15.26 14.08
C CYS A 166 -2.05 -15.46 13.51
N ASP A 167 -2.15 -16.02 12.30
CA ASP A 167 -3.40 -16.47 11.70
C ASP A 167 -3.83 -17.79 12.32
N LEU A 168 -4.85 -17.78 13.17
CA LEU A 168 -5.29 -18.95 13.93
C LEU A 168 -6.04 -20.00 13.08
N GLN A 169 -6.34 -19.74 11.82
CA GLN A 169 -6.86 -20.74 10.89
C GLN A 169 -5.75 -21.63 10.29
N LEU A 170 -4.50 -21.30 10.55
CA LEU A 170 -3.33 -22.09 10.16
C LEU A 170 -2.70 -22.74 11.38
N ASP A 171 -2.05 -23.89 11.18
CA ASP A 171 -1.41 -24.62 12.26
C ASP A 171 -0.22 -23.84 12.84
N PRO A 172 -0.27 -23.46 14.13
CA PRO A 172 0.80 -22.72 14.79
C PRO A 172 2.01 -23.61 15.17
N GLN A 173 1.91 -24.93 15.09
CA GLN A 173 3.00 -25.86 15.41
C GLN A 173 4.27 -25.55 14.62
N VAL A 174 4.13 -24.99 13.41
CA VAL A 174 5.25 -24.52 12.59
C VAL A 174 6.16 -23.55 13.37
N LEU A 175 5.58 -22.67 14.20
CA LEU A 175 6.34 -21.71 15.03
C LEU A 175 7.11 -22.39 16.17
N LEU A 176 6.67 -23.56 16.61
CA LEU A 176 7.28 -24.31 17.71
C LEU A 176 8.45 -25.16 17.19
N HIS A 177 8.24 -25.86 16.09
CA HIS A 177 9.17 -26.86 15.58
C HIS A 177 10.31 -26.33 14.72
N LEU A 178 10.11 -25.20 14.01
CA LEU A 178 11.14 -24.63 13.16
C LEU A 178 11.98 -23.59 13.90
N ASP A 179 13.24 -23.50 13.53
CA ASP A 179 14.13 -22.44 13.97
C ASP A 179 13.77 -21.09 13.33
N ALA A 180 14.29 -19.99 13.87
CA ALA A 180 13.95 -18.63 13.45
C ALA A 180 14.38 -18.32 12.01
N GLN A 181 15.50 -18.88 11.54
CA GLN A 181 15.99 -18.66 10.19
C GLN A 181 15.10 -19.34 9.15
N THR A 182 14.76 -20.60 9.37
CA THR A 182 13.83 -21.35 8.51
C THR A 182 12.45 -20.70 8.47
N LEU A 183 11.94 -20.20 9.61
CA LEU A 183 10.69 -19.46 9.68
C LEU A 183 10.75 -18.18 8.84
N ARG A 184 11.85 -17.43 8.92
CA ARG A 184 12.07 -16.22 8.15
C ARG A 184 12.09 -16.51 6.65
N GLU A 185 12.88 -17.48 6.21
CA GLU A 185 12.97 -17.88 4.80
C GLU A 185 11.60 -18.25 4.23
N ARG A 186 10.84 -19.10 4.94
CA ARG A 186 9.48 -19.50 4.50
C ARG A 186 8.48 -18.34 4.52
N LEU A 187 8.56 -17.43 5.49
CA LEU A 187 7.67 -16.28 5.59
C LEU A 187 7.79 -15.34 4.40
N TYR A 188 8.99 -15.17 3.87
CA TYR A 188 9.28 -14.30 2.73
C TYR A 188 9.30 -15.03 1.38
N THR A 189 9.19 -16.36 1.36
CA THR A 189 9.03 -17.15 0.15
C THR A 189 7.59 -17.07 -0.35
N ARG A 190 7.41 -16.91 -1.66
CA ARG A 190 6.07 -16.92 -2.27
C ARG A 190 5.44 -18.31 -2.09
N ARG A 191 4.13 -18.32 -1.82
CA ARG A 191 3.40 -19.59 -1.53
C ARG A 191 3.52 -20.62 -2.66
N GLU A 192 3.58 -20.17 -3.91
CA GLU A 192 3.72 -21.00 -5.10
C GLU A 192 5.11 -21.66 -5.21
N GLN A 193 6.09 -21.14 -4.47
CA GLN A 193 7.46 -21.66 -4.41
C GLN A 193 7.70 -22.60 -3.23
N LEU A 194 6.75 -22.67 -2.28
CA LEU A 194 6.81 -23.62 -1.17
C LEU A 194 6.42 -25.02 -1.68
N THR A 195 7.15 -26.03 -1.24
CA THR A 195 6.82 -27.43 -1.54
C THR A 195 5.59 -27.90 -0.75
N ALA A 196 4.93 -28.95 -1.19
CA ALA A 196 3.67 -29.42 -0.61
C ALA A 196 3.77 -29.80 0.88
N ASP A 197 4.96 -30.21 1.32
CA ASP A 197 5.30 -30.56 2.71
C ASP A 197 5.68 -29.32 3.57
N GLN A 198 5.88 -28.18 2.95
CA GLN A 198 6.21 -26.93 3.63
C GLN A 198 4.95 -26.16 4.01
N LEU A 199 4.49 -26.34 5.24
CA LEU A 199 3.38 -25.54 5.75
C LEU A 199 3.73 -24.04 5.77
N PRO A 200 2.78 -23.17 5.40
CA PRO A 200 2.98 -21.72 5.43
C PRO A 200 3.16 -21.24 6.87
N VAL A 201 4.07 -20.31 7.08
CA VAL A 201 4.25 -19.66 8.38
C VAL A 201 3.02 -18.78 8.68
N PRO A 202 2.29 -19.00 9.79
CA PRO A 202 1.04 -18.29 10.09
C PRO A 202 1.25 -16.86 10.62
N LEU A 203 2.39 -16.26 10.37
CA LEU A 203 2.72 -14.90 10.83
C LEU A 203 2.37 -13.84 9.80
N LYS A 204 1.93 -12.69 10.30
CA LYS A 204 1.61 -11.50 9.50
C LYS A 204 1.94 -10.23 10.27
N LEU A 205 2.41 -9.19 9.57
CA LEU A 205 2.49 -7.84 10.12
C LEU A 205 1.17 -7.09 9.89
N LEU A 206 0.65 -6.51 10.96
CA LEU A 206 -0.50 -5.62 10.98
C LEU A 206 -0.02 -4.21 11.31
N HIS A 207 -0.22 -3.26 10.41
CA HIS A 207 0.20 -1.87 10.60
C HIS A 207 -0.93 -1.03 11.17
N VAL A 208 -0.80 -0.63 12.44
CA VAL A 208 -1.85 0.12 13.17
C VAL A 208 -2.09 1.55 12.64
N ASN A 209 -1.17 2.08 11.86
CA ASN A 209 -1.28 3.39 11.20
C ASN A 209 -1.80 3.31 9.74
N ARG A 210 -2.26 2.13 9.29
CA ARG A 210 -2.81 1.91 7.95
C ARG A 210 -4.28 1.51 7.99
N CYS A 211 -5.04 2.07 8.93
CA CYS A 211 -6.48 1.83 9.11
C CYS A 211 -6.87 0.34 9.09
N PRO A 212 -6.17 -0.55 9.81
CA PRO A 212 -6.49 -1.97 9.75
C PRO A 212 -7.89 -2.23 10.31
N VAL A 213 -8.61 -3.14 9.69
CA VAL A 213 -9.91 -3.58 10.19
C VAL A 213 -9.71 -4.67 11.23
N LEU A 214 -10.04 -4.34 12.46
CA LEU A 214 -10.05 -5.25 13.61
C LEU A 214 -11.45 -5.25 14.24
N ALA A 215 -11.88 -6.40 14.74
CA ALA A 215 -13.14 -6.51 15.48
C ALA A 215 -13.07 -7.65 16.51
N PRO A 216 -13.81 -7.56 17.62
CA PRO A 216 -13.93 -8.67 18.56
C PRO A 216 -14.71 -9.84 17.92
N LEU A 217 -14.44 -11.07 18.37
CA LEU A 217 -15.14 -12.26 17.86
C LEU A 217 -16.67 -12.20 18.07
N SER A 218 -17.12 -11.44 19.07
CA SER A 218 -18.55 -11.27 19.40
C SER A 218 -19.40 -10.59 18.30
N VAL A 219 -18.76 -9.99 17.27
CA VAL A 219 -19.49 -9.43 16.13
C VAL A 219 -20.00 -10.48 15.17
N LEU A 220 -19.47 -11.73 15.25
CA LEU A 220 -19.89 -12.86 14.41
C LEU A 220 -21.24 -13.38 14.86
N ARG A 221 -22.18 -13.42 13.92
CA ARG A 221 -23.44 -14.17 14.06
C ARG A 221 -23.19 -15.66 13.75
N ASP A 222 -24.07 -16.55 14.16
CA ASP A 222 -23.92 -17.99 13.84
C ASP A 222 -23.98 -18.23 12.33
N SER A 223 -24.82 -17.49 11.61
CA SER A 223 -24.86 -17.52 10.16
C SER A 223 -23.54 -17.06 9.51
N ASP A 224 -22.82 -16.12 10.10
CA ASP A 224 -21.52 -15.67 9.61
C ASP A 224 -20.45 -16.76 9.80
N LYS A 225 -20.44 -17.44 10.96
CA LYS A 225 -19.50 -18.54 11.23
C LYS A 225 -19.59 -19.64 10.19
N GLN A 226 -20.84 -20.05 9.86
CA GLN A 226 -21.11 -21.08 8.82
C GLN A 226 -20.67 -20.62 7.44
N ARG A 227 -21.10 -19.43 7.01
CA ARG A 227 -20.79 -18.86 5.70
C ARG A 227 -19.30 -18.65 5.48
N LEU A 228 -18.60 -18.16 6.50
CA LEU A 228 -17.17 -17.89 6.48
C LEU A 228 -16.32 -19.14 6.71
N GLN A 229 -16.93 -20.28 7.05
CA GLN A 229 -16.24 -21.52 7.39
C GLN A 229 -15.17 -21.30 8.49
N LEU A 230 -15.49 -20.45 9.48
CA LEU A 230 -14.59 -20.16 10.60
C LEU A 230 -14.77 -21.21 11.70
N ASP A 231 -13.79 -22.08 11.85
CA ASP A 231 -13.71 -22.99 13.00
C ASP A 231 -13.15 -22.25 14.21
N LEU A 232 -14.05 -21.69 15.02
CA LEU A 232 -13.67 -20.97 16.23
C LEU A 232 -13.12 -21.89 17.33
N ALA A 233 -13.50 -23.18 17.33
CA ALA A 233 -12.98 -24.14 18.30
C ALA A 233 -11.50 -24.42 18.01
N LEU A 234 -11.17 -24.71 16.73
CA LEU A 234 -9.79 -24.84 16.27
C LEU A 234 -8.96 -23.57 16.54
N CYS A 235 -9.52 -22.39 16.25
CA CYS A 235 -8.83 -21.13 16.54
C CYS A 235 -8.55 -20.95 18.04
N GLN A 236 -9.46 -21.38 18.91
CA GLN A 236 -9.26 -21.33 20.37
C GLN A 236 -8.19 -22.33 20.82
N GLU A 237 -8.18 -23.53 20.26
CA GLU A 237 -7.13 -24.53 20.49
C GLU A 237 -5.75 -23.99 20.09
N HIS A 238 -5.61 -23.46 18.89
CA HIS A 238 -4.38 -22.84 18.40
C HIS A 238 -3.92 -21.66 19.27
N ALA A 239 -4.87 -20.82 19.73
CA ALA A 239 -4.55 -19.74 20.65
C ALA A 239 -4.05 -20.25 22.01
N THR A 240 -4.59 -21.37 22.50
CA THR A 240 -4.15 -22.00 23.76
C THR A 240 -2.75 -22.57 23.60
N VAL A 241 -2.48 -23.30 22.53
CA VAL A 241 -1.13 -23.81 22.20
C VAL A 241 -0.11 -22.68 22.19
N LEU A 242 -0.41 -21.54 21.54
CA LEU A 242 0.51 -20.40 21.50
C LEU A 242 0.72 -19.75 22.86
N ARG A 243 -0.30 -19.65 23.71
CA ARG A 243 -0.15 -19.11 25.08
C ARG A 243 0.72 -20.00 25.96
N ASP A 244 0.48 -21.30 25.91
CA ASP A 244 1.19 -22.29 26.75
C ASP A 244 2.65 -22.47 26.31
N SER A 245 2.95 -22.22 25.02
CA SER A 245 4.29 -22.38 24.45
C SER A 245 5.01 -21.05 24.23
N GLN A 246 4.61 -19.95 24.87
CA GLN A 246 5.14 -18.60 24.65
C GLN A 246 6.68 -18.55 24.71
N GLY A 247 7.32 -19.25 25.64
CA GLY A 247 8.77 -19.31 25.75
C GLY A 247 9.50 -19.92 24.54
N GLN A 248 8.80 -20.71 23.70
CA GLN A 248 9.41 -21.39 22.55
C GLN A 248 9.43 -20.52 21.28
N TRP A 249 8.46 -19.65 21.10
CA TRP A 249 8.34 -18.83 19.88
C TRP A 249 8.68 -17.36 20.06
N GLN A 250 8.54 -16.80 21.28
CA GLN A 250 8.68 -15.36 21.50
C GLN A 250 10.06 -14.81 21.12
N SER A 251 11.13 -15.52 21.50
CA SER A 251 12.50 -15.15 21.15
C SER A 251 12.76 -15.21 19.63
N LYS A 252 12.11 -16.13 18.92
CA LYS A 252 12.26 -16.29 17.47
C LYS A 252 11.69 -15.09 16.72
N LEU A 253 10.62 -14.42 17.21
CA LEU A 253 10.02 -13.27 16.54
C LEU A 253 11.00 -12.12 16.34
N SER A 254 11.87 -11.85 17.32
CA SER A 254 12.89 -10.82 17.19
C SER A 254 13.88 -11.12 16.06
N THR A 255 14.26 -12.38 15.88
CA THR A 255 15.16 -12.82 14.80
C THR A 255 14.45 -12.81 13.45
N ILE A 256 13.21 -13.30 13.37
CA ILE A 256 12.42 -13.33 12.12
C ILE A 256 12.26 -11.92 11.55
N TYR A 257 12.08 -10.91 12.41
CA TYR A 257 11.83 -9.53 12.02
C TYR A 257 13.01 -8.57 12.33
N ALA A 258 14.19 -9.09 12.67
CA ALA A 258 15.35 -8.27 13.07
C ALA A 258 15.91 -7.44 11.91
N GLU A 259 15.90 -7.98 10.71
CA GLU A 259 16.47 -7.39 9.51
C GLU A 259 15.42 -7.31 8.41
N GLU A 260 15.13 -6.10 7.98
CA GLU A 260 14.54 -5.85 6.67
C GLU A 260 15.74 -5.66 5.72
N ASP A 261 16.22 -6.77 5.12
CA ASP A 261 17.23 -6.73 4.06
C ASP A 261 16.60 -6.26 2.75
N PHE A 262 16.07 -5.06 2.76
CA PHE A 262 15.85 -4.35 1.50
C PHE A 262 17.20 -3.72 1.10
N ALA A 263 17.70 -4.10 -0.07
CA ALA A 263 18.83 -3.41 -0.66
C ALA A 263 18.55 -1.89 -0.60
N PRO A 264 19.46 -1.08 -0.04
CA PRO A 264 19.23 0.35 0.10
C PRO A 264 18.98 0.93 -1.30
N GLN A 265 17.89 1.66 -1.43
CA GLN A 265 17.60 2.38 -2.66
C GLN A 265 18.73 3.38 -2.91
N GLN A 266 19.32 3.36 -4.11
CA GLN A 266 20.41 4.27 -4.45
C GLN A 266 19.90 5.64 -4.92
N ASP A 267 18.73 5.67 -5.55
CA ASP A 267 18.13 6.91 -6.04
C ASP A 267 17.49 7.70 -4.89
N PRO A 268 17.97 8.93 -4.58
CA PRO A 268 17.41 9.77 -3.53
C PRO A 268 15.90 10.01 -3.67
N GLU A 269 15.35 10.04 -4.88
CA GLU A 269 13.90 10.18 -5.08
C GLU A 269 13.10 8.95 -4.62
N GLN A 270 13.74 7.80 -4.45
CA GLN A 270 13.14 6.56 -3.95
C GLN A 270 13.41 6.32 -2.46
N GLN A 271 14.23 7.16 -1.83
CA GLN A 271 14.65 7.02 -0.43
C GLN A 271 13.71 7.69 0.58
N LEU A 272 12.44 7.88 0.26
CA LEU A 272 11.46 8.45 1.18
C LEU A 272 11.43 7.73 2.54
N TYR A 273 11.57 6.41 2.53
CA TYR A 273 11.49 5.56 3.74
C TYR A 273 12.85 5.25 4.37
N ALA A 274 13.96 5.78 3.86
CA ALA A 274 15.29 5.58 4.45
C ALA A 274 15.46 6.28 5.80
N GLY A 275 14.63 7.28 6.11
CA GLY A 275 14.64 7.99 7.39
C GLY A 275 13.85 9.29 7.34
N PHE A 276 13.54 9.83 8.51
CA PHE A 276 12.90 11.14 8.65
C PHE A 276 13.94 12.25 8.60
N LEU A 277 13.61 13.35 7.93
CA LEU A 277 14.42 14.56 7.94
C LEU A 277 14.50 15.18 9.34
N GLY A 278 15.65 15.69 9.71
CA GLY A 278 15.86 16.46 10.92
C GLY A 278 15.11 17.81 10.88
N ASP A 279 14.97 18.45 12.04
CA ASP A 279 14.24 19.74 12.14
C ASP A 279 14.91 20.86 11.35
N ARG A 280 16.24 20.84 11.24
CA ARG A 280 16.98 21.79 10.43
C ARG A 280 16.65 21.63 8.95
N ASP A 281 16.70 20.42 8.43
CA ASP A 281 16.40 20.13 7.04
C ASP A 281 14.94 20.40 6.70
N ARG A 282 13.99 20.11 7.61
CA ARG A 282 12.59 20.48 7.43
C ARG A 282 12.41 21.99 7.23
N ARG A 283 13.09 22.81 8.04
CA ARG A 283 13.07 24.29 7.86
C ARG A 283 13.73 24.72 6.55
N LEU A 284 14.80 24.06 6.14
CA LEU A 284 15.44 24.32 4.83
C LEU A 284 14.51 23.93 3.67
N CYS A 285 13.81 22.82 3.76
CA CYS A 285 12.79 22.43 2.76
C CYS A 285 11.69 23.48 2.62
N GLU A 286 11.22 24.09 3.73
CA GLU A 286 10.27 25.20 3.66
C GLU A 286 10.85 26.44 2.97
N ARG A 287 12.12 26.73 3.22
CA ARG A 287 12.82 27.83 2.54
C ARG A 287 12.99 27.58 1.05
N VAL A 288 13.36 26.35 0.66
CA VAL A 288 13.44 25.93 -0.77
C VAL A 288 12.12 26.22 -1.50
N ARG A 289 10.99 25.86 -0.89
CA ARG A 289 9.67 26.08 -1.51
C ARG A 289 9.26 27.56 -1.64
N LYS A 290 9.86 28.45 -0.86
CA LYS A 290 9.59 29.89 -0.84
C LYS A 290 10.65 30.71 -1.56
N ALA A 291 11.75 30.08 -1.97
CA ALA A 291 12.86 30.78 -2.62
C ALA A 291 12.54 31.09 -4.07
N GLU A 292 13.09 32.23 -4.54
CA GLU A 292 13.07 32.55 -5.96
C GLU A 292 13.96 31.56 -6.73
N PRO A 293 13.66 31.30 -8.00
CA PRO A 293 14.39 30.32 -8.81
C PRO A 293 15.91 30.55 -8.83
N GLU A 294 16.37 31.80 -8.87
CA GLU A 294 17.78 32.19 -8.91
C GLU A 294 18.49 31.84 -7.60
N ASP A 295 17.80 31.96 -6.46
CA ASP A 295 18.35 31.63 -5.14
C ASP A 295 18.53 30.12 -4.96
N LEU A 296 17.73 29.31 -5.64
CA LEU A 296 17.88 27.85 -5.62
C LEU A 296 19.19 27.39 -6.25
N ALA A 297 19.78 28.16 -7.16
CA ALA A 297 21.06 27.88 -7.81
C ALA A 297 22.27 28.21 -6.95
N ARG A 298 22.12 28.99 -5.86
CA ARG A 298 23.21 29.41 -5.00
C ARG A 298 23.68 28.30 -4.07
N PRO A 299 24.98 28.20 -3.73
CA PRO A 299 25.53 27.18 -2.83
C PRO A 299 25.25 27.48 -1.35
N ILE A 300 24.02 27.91 -1.02
CA ILE A 300 23.63 28.38 0.32
C ILE A 300 22.71 27.39 1.07
N TRP A 301 22.60 26.17 0.59
CA TRP A 301 21.71 25.15 1.13
C TRP A 301 22.47 24.10 1.94
N PRO A 302 22.79 24.40 3.24
CA PRO A 302 23.59 23.51 4.08
C PRO A 302 22.72 22.41 4.69
N PHE A 303 22.29 21.48 3.86
CA PHE A 303 21.55 20.31 4.28
C PHE A 303 22.43 19.34 5.08
N ASP A 304 21.86 18.74 6.13
CA ASP A 304 22.49 17.68 6.88
C ASP A 304 22.23 16.30 6.24
N ASP A 305 21.08 16.15 5.58
CA ASP A 305 20.65 14.91 4.91
C ASP A 305 21.21 14.84 3.48
N GLU A 306 21.96 13.77 3.20
CA GLU A 306 22.67 13.55 1.93
C GLU A 306 21.75 13.43 0.71
N ARG A 307 20.46 13.15 0.90
CA ARG A 307 19.46 13.05 -0.18
C ARG A 307 19.11 14.42 -0.76
N LEU A 308 19.08 15.45 0.07
CA LEU A 308 18.52 16.76 -0.26
C LEU A 308 19.28 17.56 -1.31
N PRO A 309 20.62 17.53 -1.40
CA PRO A 309 21.34 18.21 -2.48
C PRO A 309 20.96 17.71 -3.88
N GLU A 310 20.86 16.39 -4.06
CA GLU A 310 20.45 15.80 -5.35
C GLU A 310 18.96 16.06 -5.64
N LEU A 311 18.10 15.99 -4.63
CA LEU A 311 16.70 16.35 -4.76
C LEU A 311 16.52 17.80 -5.17
N LEU A 312 17.32 18.75 -4.64
CA LEU A 312 17.29 20.17 -5.01
C LEU A 312 17.72 20.38 -6.46
N PHE A 313 18.79 19.70 -6.90
CA PHE A 313 19.21 19.76 -8.29
C PHE A 313 18.09 19.28 -9.22
N ARG A 314 17.47 18.14 -8.94
CA ARG A 314 16.39 17.58 -9.76
C ARG A 314 15.09 18.42 -9.68
N TYR A 315 14.81 19.02 -8.53
CA TYR A 315 13.71 19.96 -8.36
C TYR A 315 13.88 21.20 -9.26
N ARG A 316 15.07 21.79 -9.28
CA ARG A 316 15.43 22.88 -10.20
C ARG A 316 15.30 22.45 -11.66
N ALA A 317 15.85 21.31 -12.01
CA ALA A 317 15.85 20.81 -13.38
C ALA A 317 14.42 20.59 -13.91
N ARG A 318 13.48 20.13 -13.07
CA ARG A 318 12.08 19.94 -13.45
C ARG A 318 11.28 21.22 -13.55
N ASN A 319 11.48 22.14 -12.61
CA ASN A 319 10.59 23.29 -12.43
C ASN A 319 11.20 24.60 -12.91
N PHE A 320 12.52 24.73 -12.92
CA PHE A 320 13.27 25.96 -13.17
C PHE A 320 14.50 25.70 -14.03
N SER A 321 14.33 25.05 -15.18
CA SER A 321 15.42 24.62 -16.05
C SER A 321 16.33 25.77 -16.52
N GLN A 322 15.78 27.00 -16.57
CA GLN A 322 16.53 28.22 -16.88
C GLN A 322 17.60 28.57 -15.83
N THR A 323 17.54 27.99 -14.64
CA THR A 323 18.54 28.21 -13.57
C THR A 323 19.70 27.24 -13.63
N LEU A 324 19.70 26.29 -14.55
CA LEU A 324 20.77 25.32 -14.71
C LEU A 324 21.95 25.90 -15.48
N THR A 325 23.14 25.59 -15.03
CA THR A 325 24.35 25.75 -15.85
C THR A 325 24.35 24.75 -17.01
N VAL A 326 25.19 24.96 -18.00
CA VAL A 326 25.34 24.03 -19.15
C VAL A 326 25.66 22.61 -18.67
N VAL A 327 26.59 22.49 -17.73
CA VAL A 327 26.98 21.18 -17.15
C VAL A 327 25.82 20.51 -16.40
N GLU A 328 25.04 21.28 -15.65
CA GLU A 328 23.85 20.75 -14.96
C GLU A 328 22.76 20.33 -15.95
N ALA A 329 22.57 21.07 -17.03
CA ALA A 329 21.60 20.71 -18.07
C ALA A 329 22.00 19.38 -18.77
N GLU A 330 23.28 19.21 -19.12
CA GLU A 330 23.80 17.96 -19.68
C GLU A 330 23.64 16.78 -18.70
N ARG A 331 23.97 16.99 -17.42
CA ARG A 331 23.76 16.00 -16.35
C ARG A 331 22.29 15.60 -16.24
N TRP A 332 21.38 16.56 -16.31
CA TRP A 332 19.94 16.29 -16.27
C TRP A 332 19.46 15.48 -17.48
N GLN A 333 19.91 15.83 -18.67
CA GLN A 333 19.60 15.09 -19.90
C GLN A 333 20.10 13.65 -19.82
N LEU A 334 21.35 13.45 -19.35
CA LEU A 334 21.92 12.12 -19.15
C LEU A 334 21.10 11.30 -18.15
N PHE A 335 20.71 11.90 -17.03
CA PHE A 335 19.85 11.23 -16.06
C PHE A 335 18.49 10.83 -16.65
N CYS A 336 17.83 11.72 -17.40
CA CYS A 336 16.56 11.41 -18.05
C CYS A 336 16.71 10.27 -19.07
N LYS A 337 17.80 10.27 -19.84
CA LYS A 337 18.12 9.20 -20.78
C LYS A 337 18.30 7.87 -20.06
N GLN A 338 19.16 7.81 -19.05
CA GLN A 338 19.42 6.61 -18.25
C GLN A 338 18.13 6.04 -17.62
N ARG A 339 17.26 6.91 -17.08
CA ARG A 339 15.98 6.50 -16.53
C ARG A 339 15.06 5.79 -17.55
N LEU A 340 15.20 6.11 -18.83
CA LEU A 340 14.36 5.53 -19.88
C LEU A 340 15.01 4.34 -20.61
N THR A 341 16.33 4.21 -20.53
CA THR A 341 17.06 3.18 -21.26
C THR A 341 17.64 2.07 -20.38
N ASP A 342 17.83 2.34 -19.07
CA ASP A 342 18.48 1.39 -18.17
C ASP A 342 17.58 1.07 -16.96
N ALA A 343 17.18 -0.21 -16.86
CA ALA A 343 16.35 -0.70 -15.76
C ALA A 343 17.00 -0.55 -14.37
N GLN A 344 18.34 -0.47 -14.28
CA GLN A 344 19.06 -0.27 -13.03
C GLN A 344 18.81 1.12 -12.42
N TYR A 345 18.44 2.10 -13.24
CA TYR A 345 18.02 3.42 -12.76
C TYR A 345 16.58 3.49 -12.25
N GLY A 346 15.94 2.34 -12.00
CA GLY A 346 14.68 2.23 -11.28
C GLY A 346 13.42 2.49 -12.11
N ALA A 347 13.53 2.49 -13.45
CA ALA A 347 12.36 2.46 -14.31
C ALA A 347 11.93 1.00 -14.53
N PRO A 348 10.73 0.60 -14.14
CA PRO A 348 10.24 -0.76 -14.41
C PRO A 348 10.01 -0.99 -15.92
N ASN A 349 9.83 0.09 -16.69
CA ASN A 349 9.60 0.08 -18.13
C ASN A 349 10.64 0.96 -18.83
N THR A 350 11.58 0.33 -19.52
CA THR A 350 12.49 1.03 -20.43
C THR A 350 11.79 1.30 -21.77
N LEU A 351 12.34 2.19 -22.59
CA LEU A 351 11.84 2.43 -23.96
C LEU A 351 11.80 1.16 -24.80
N ASP A 352 12.81 0.29 -24.65
CA ASP A 352 12.85 -0.99 -25.36
C ASP A 352 11.73 -1.92 -24.89
N ALA A 353 11.53 -2.06 -23.58
CA ALA A 353 10.45 -2.87 -23.04
C ALA A 353 9.06 -2.31 -23.45
N PHE A 354 8.91 -0.99 -23.46
CA PHE A 354 7.70 -0.34 -23.93
C PHE A 354 7.44 -0.58 -25.42
N THR A 355 8.49 -0.47 -26.26
CA THR A 355 8.39 -0.72 -27.70
C THR A 355 8.02 -2.18 -28.00
N GLN A 356 8.60 -3.14 -27.27
CA GLN A 356 8.24 -4.55 -27.38
C GLN A 356 6.77 -4.80 -26.97
N ALA A 357 6.32 -4.20 -25.88
CA ALA A 357 4.93 -4.30 -25.43
C ALA A 357 3.95 -3.70 -26.46
N LEU A 358 4.31 -2.56 -27.08
CA LEU A 358 3.53 -1.97 -28.17
C LEU A 358 3.42 -2.92 -29.36
N GLN A 359 4.51 -3.53 -29.81
CA GLN A 359 4.50 -4.48 -30.93
C GLN A 359 3.58 -5.67 -30.65
N GLN A 360 3.64 -6.22 -29.42
CA GLN A 360 2.74 -7.30 -28.99
C GLN A 360 1.29 -6.86 -29.00
N ALA A 361 1.00 -5.65 -28.50
CA ALA A 361 -0.34 -5.11 -28.49
C ALA A 361 -0.90 -4.88 -29.91
N PHE A 362 -0.08 -4.38 -30.85
CA PHE A 362 -0.47 -4.21 -32.23
C PHE A 362 -0.89 -5.52 -32.93
N ALA A 363 -0.22 -6.63 -32.58
CA ALA A 363 -0.48 -7.93 -33.18
C ALA A 363 -1.89 -8.47 -32.91
N VAL A 364 -2.55 -8.01 -31.82
CA VAL A 364 -3.88 -8.47 -31.39
C VAL A 364 -4.95 -7.37 -31.40
N ALA A 365 -4.57 -6.14 -31.73
CA ALA A 365 -5.43 -4.97 -31.67
C ALA A 365 -6.40 -4.86 -32.86
N GLY A 366 -7.64 -4.49 -32.57
CA GLY A 366 -8.62 -4.08 -33.58
C GLY A 366 -8.32 -2.67 -34.13
N PRO A 367 -9.03 -2.25 -35.23
CA PRO A 367 -8.74 -1.01 -35.96
C PRO A 367 -8.66 0.26 -35.07
N ASP A 368 -9.64 0.44 -34.16
CA ASP A 368 -9.68 1.61 -33.29
C ASP A 368 -8.53 1.63 -32.28
N GLN A 369 -8.15 0.46 -31.78
CA GLN A 369 -7.01 0.32 -30.87
C GLN A 369 -5.68 0.59 -31.57
N GLN A 370 -5.55 0.19 -32.85
CA GLN A 370 -4.33 0.45 -33.64
C GLN A 370 -4.07 1.94 -33.81
N VAL A 371 -5.11 2.77 -33.94
CA VAL A 371 -4.96 4.24 -34.01
C VAL A 371 -4.34 4.78 -32.71
N LEU A 372 -4.84 4.32 -31.55
CA LEU A 372 -4.31 4.73 -30.24
C LEU A 372 -2.86 4.24 -30.05
N LEU A 373 -2.57 2.99 -30.40
CA LEU A 373 -1.22 2.42 -30.32
C LEU A 373 -0.23 3.17 -31.22
N GLY A 374 -0.68 3.60 -32.42
CA GLY A 374 0.13 4.46 -33.30
C GLY A 374 0.48 5.82 -32.70
N GLN A 375 -0.44 6.43 -31.95
CA GLN A 375 -0.16 7.65 -31.19
C GLN A 375 0.89 7.43 -30.09
N TRP A 376 0.81 6.31 -29.37
CA TRP A 376 1.80 5.94 -28.36
C TRP A 376 3.18 5.65 -28.97
N GLN A 377 3.22 5.00 -30.12
CA GLN A 377 4.48 4.80 -30.85
C GLN A 377 5.12 6.15 -31.23
N GLY A 378 4.35 7.04 -31.84
CA GLY A 378 4.83 8.38 -32.21
C GLY A 378 5.33 9.17 -31.00
N TYR A 379 4.66 9.07 -29.86
CA TYR A 379 5.13 9.68 -28.60
C TYR A 379 6.47 9.10 -28.14
N ALA A 380 6.63 7.78 -28.14
CA ALA A 380 7.88 7.13 -27.75
C ALA A 380 9.05 7.53 -28.66
N GLU A 381 8.84 7.56 -29.98
CA GLU A 381 9.83 8.01 -30.95
C GLU A 381 10.22 9.50 -30.77
N GLN A 382 9.26 10.36 -30.46
CA GLN A 382 9.52 11.76 -30.17
C GLN A 382 10.35 11.91 -28.89
N LEU A 383 10.02 11.14 -27.84
CA LEU A 383 10.75 11.14 -26.59
C LEU A 383 12.19 10.64 -26.77
N ALA A 384 12.38 9.55 -27.51
CA ALA A 384 13.70 9.01 -27.84
C ALA A 384 14.56 10.05 -28.57
N ARG A 385 14.02 10.69 -29.64
CA ARG A 385 14.72 11.75 -30.37
C ARG A 385 15.11 12.94 -29.48
N ARG A 386 14.20 13.36 -28.59
CA ARG A 386 14.47 14.47 -27.66
C ARG A 386 15.60 14.19 -26.68
N LEU A 387 15.79 12.95 -26.29
CA LEU A 387 16.81 12.50 -25.33
C LEU A 387 18.06 11.92 -25.98
N GLY A 388 18.09 11.81 -27.31
CA GLY A 388 19.21 11.22 -28.07
C GLY A 388 19.39 9.72 -27.76
N CYS A 389 18.29 9.00 -27.67
CA CYS A 389 18.25 7.55 -27.49
C CYS A 389 18.10 6.86 -28.84
#